data_b042cd9bb00cf7d3e9d1fa559589450e
#
_entry.id   b042cd9bb00cf7d3e9d1fa559589450e
#
_cell.length_a   1.000
_cell.length_b   1.000
_cell.length_c   1.000
_cell.angle_alpha   90.00
_cell.angle_beta   90.00
_cell.angle_gamma   90.00
#
_symmetry.space_group_name_H-M   'P 1'
#
loop_
_entity.id
_entity.type
_entity.pdbx_description
1 polymer ?
#
loop_
_entity_poly.entity_id
_entity_poly.type
_entity_poly.pdbx_seq_one_letter_code
_entity_poly.pdbx_strand_id
1 'polypeptide(L)'
;MIFRRGFIFQKKRIFKNTSTIVLQNKIKALTLQLKVLLYYMEKQIDDIKAIREMMEKSSKFLSLSGLAGIFAGSMAIAGAAFAYFYLLQNPAATDFNHWQELIILVADALIVLTLSIGFAIYFSWRKARKRNQKLFNKPTLKTIYNLALPLMAGGIFSIVCLVRGQAEIVASVTLIFYGLGLINASKYTFEEIHYLGILQVVLGLLAAIFPCNGLLFWTLGFGLCHIIYGLILYKKYDLK
;
A
#
# COMPACT_ATOMS: atom_id res chain seq x y z
N MET A 1 79.92 -34.79 35.00
CA MET A 1 78.44 -35.08 35.05
C MET A 1 77.58 -33.85 34.81
N ILE A 2 78.11 -32.65 34.81
CA ILE A 2 77.38 -31.33 34.70
C ILE A 2 77.02 -30.96 33.26
N PHE A 3 77.82 -31.34 32.26
CA PHE A 3 77.58 -30.97 30.84
C PHE A 3 76.38 -31.65 30.18
N ARG A 4 75.95 -32.82 30.65
CA ARG A 4 74.81 -33.58 30.09
C ARG A 4 73.44 -33.00 30.51
N ARG A 5 73.33 -32.35 31.70
CA ARG A 5 72.10 -31.71 32.19
C ARG A 5 71.75 -30.42 31.45
N GLY A 6 72.75 -29.60 31.07
CA GLY A 6 72.55 -28.36 30.35
C GLY A 6 72.01 -28.58 28.95
N PHE A 7 72.50 -29.63 28.25
CA PHE A 7 72.05 -29.93 26.87
C PHE A 7 70.58 -30.45 26.80
N ILE A 8 70.14 -31.15 27.84
CA ILE A 8 68.76 -31.64 27.92
C ILE A 8 67.78 -30.50 28.23
N PHE A 9 68.18 -29.52 29.07
CA PHE A 9 67.37 -28.34 29.40
C PHE A 9 67.21 -27.41 28.19
N GLN A 10 68.30 -27.21 27.41
CA GLN A 10 68.28 -26.40 26.21
C GLN A 10 67.39 -27.01 25.12
N LYS A 11 67.48 -28.32 24.93
CA LYS A 11 66.66 -29.04 23.96
C LYS A 11 65.13 -29.02 24.31
N LYS A 12 64.82 -29.12 25.60
CA LYS A 12 63.43 -28.96 26.09
C LYS A 12 62.87 -27.52 25.91
N ARG A 13 63.71 -26.51 26.05
CA ARG A 13 63.33 -25.10 25.88
C ARG A 13 63.09 -24.78 24.40
N ILE A 14 63.91 -25.29 23.51
CA ILE A 14 63.74 -25.14 22.04
C ILE A 14 62.46 -25.86 21.58
N PHE A 15 62.23 -27.08 22.05
CA PHE A 15 61.05 -27.88 21.68
C PHE A 15 59.73 -27.23 22.17
N LYS A 16 59.72 -26.62 23.36
CA LYS A 16 58.60 -25.87 23.91
C LYS A 16 58.31 -24.59 23.13
N ASN A 17 59.38 -23.90 22.65
CA ASN A 17 59.26 -22.69 21.86
C ASN A 17 58.71 -22.96 20.44
N THR A 18 59.17 -24.07 19.81
CA THR A 18 58.75 -24.46 18.47
C THR A 18 57.26 -24.89 18.46
N SER A 19 56.82 -25.67 19.46
CA SER A 19 55.43 -26.06 19.59
C SER A 19 54.47 -24.90 19.81
N THR A 20 54.90 -23.89 20.57
CA THR A 20 54.12 -22.63 20.80
C THR A 20 53.99 -21.78 19.53
N ILE A 21 55.06 -21.67 18.73
CA ILE A 21 55.06 -20.96 17.45
C ILE A 21 54.15 -21.65 16.44
N VAL A 22 54.20 -22.99 16.35
CA VAL A 22 53.34 -23.76 15.48
C VAL A 22 51.88 -23.62 15.87
N LEU A 23 51.55 -23.64 17.16
CA LEU A 23 50.20 -23.43 17.68
C LEU A 23 49.68 -22.04 17.32
N GLN A 24 50.51 -20.98 17.54
CA GLN A 24 50.16 -19.60 17.20
C GLN A 24 49.87 -19.43 15.70
N ASN A 25 50.67 -20.06 14.84
CA ASN A 25 50.45 -20.01 13.40
C ASN A 25 49.18 -20.75 12.98
N LYS A 26 48.85 -21.87 13.60
CA LYS A 26 47.58 -22.59 13.37
C LYS A 26 46.39 -21.72 13.81
N ILE A 27 46.45 -21.06 14.98
CA ILE A 27 45.39 -20.16 15.46
C ILE A 27 45.21 -19.00 14.50
N LYS A 28 46.28 -18.34 14.04
CA LYS A 28 46.22 -17.27 13.05
C LYS A 28 45.58 -17.71 11.74
N ALA A 29 45.96 -18.88 11.23
CA ALA A 29 45.38 -19.45 10.01
C ALA A 29 43.88 -19.73 10.17
N LEU A 30 43.47 -20.33 11.30
CA LEU A 30 42.07 -20.61 11.61
C LEU A 30 41.23 -19.30 11.75
N THR A 31 41.80 -18.27 12.39
CA THR A 31 41.17 -16.95 12.54
C THR A 31 41.00 -16.28 11.19
N LEU A 32 41.98 -16.41 10.28
CA LEU A 32 41.88 -15.88 8.93
C LEU A 32 40.79 -16.60 8.12
N GLN A 33 40.75 -17.93 8.20
CA GLN A 33 39.70 -18.74 7.54
C GLN A 33 38.31 -18.37 8.06
N LEU A 34 38.15 -18.16 9.37
CA LEU A 34 36.89 -17.77 9.98
C LEU A 34 36.45 -16.37 9.49
N LYS A 35 37.36 -15.41 9.42
CA LYS A 35 37.07 -14.07 8.87
C LYS A 35 36.65 -14.11 7.41
N VAL A 36 37.32 -14.91 6.60
CA VAL A 36 36.95 -15.11 5.18
C VAL A 36 35.58 -15.74 5.07
N LEU A 37 35.27 -16.77 5.86
CA LEU A 37 33.96 -17.41 5.89
C LEU A 37 32.86 -16.45 6.28
N LEU A 38 33.06 -15.68 7.35
CA LEU A 38 32.11 -14.66 7.80
C LEU A 38 31.85 -13.60 6.72
N TYR A 39 32.89 -13.11 6.05
CA TYR A 39 32.75 -12.17 4.93
C TYR A 39 31.91 -12.74 3.78
N TYR A 40 32.15 -14.01 3.39
CA TYR A 40 31.33 -14.66 2.36
C TYR A 40 29.87 -14.87 2.79
N MET A 41 29.63 -15.22 4.05
CA MET A 41 28.27 -15.35 4.58
C MET A 41 27.53 -14.01 4.58
N GLU A 42 28.19 -12.94 5.01
CA GLU A 42 27.61 -11.59 5.02
C GLU A 42 27.25 -11.13 3.60
N LYS A 43 28.14 -11.34 2.64
CA LYS A 43 27.89 -11.06 1.22
C LYS A 43 26.71 -11.85 0.66
N GLN A 44 26.62 -13.16 0.96
CA GLN A 44 25.48 -13.98 0.52
C GLN A 44 24.16 -13.51 1.11
N ILE A 45 24.14 -13.08 2.37
CA ILE A 45 22.95 -12.50 3.02
C ILE A 45 22.51 -11.23 2.30
N ASP A 46 23.46 -10.36 1.93
CA ASP A 46 23.13 -9.12 1.22
C ASP A 46 22.63 -9.38 -0.22
N ASP A 47 23.21 -10.36 -0.92
CA ASP A 47 22.73 -10.80 -2.23
C ASP A 47 21.30 -11.36 -2.15
N ILE A 48 20.99 -12.15 -1.11
CA ILE A 48 19.63 -12.67 -0.86
C ILE A 48 18.66 -11.55 -0.56
N LYS A 49 19.05 -10.56 0.25
CA LYS A 49 18.21 -9.36 0.54
C LYS A 49 17.92 -8.58 -0.75
N ALA A 50 18.94 -8.35 -1.58
CA ALA A 50 18.79 -7.64 -2.85
C ALA A 50 17.85 -8.39 -3.82
N ILE A 51 17.98 -9.71 -3.93
CA ILE A 51 17.08 -10.56 -4.73
C ILE A 51 15.65 -10.48 -4.19
N ARG A 52 15.45 -10.56 -2.87
CA ARG A 52 14.15 -10.44 -2.23
C ARG A 52 13.50 -9.09 -2.51
N GLU A 53 14.24 -7.98 -2.38
CA GLU A 53 13.74 -6.65 -2.70
C GLU A 53 13.34 -6.52 -4.19
N MET A 54 14.14 -7.08 -5.11
CA MET A 54 13.79 -7.10 -6.53
C MET A 54 12.53 -7.91 -6.78
N MET A 55 12.37 -9.07 -6.14
CA MET A 55 11.15 -9.89 -6.24
C MET A 55 9.92 -9.16 -5.68
N GLU A 56 10.05 -8.50 -4.52
CA GLU A 56 8.96 -7.72 -3.93
C GLU A 56 8.57 -6.54 -4.82
N LYS A 57 9.53 -5.80 -5.38
CA LYS A 57 9.27 -4.72 -6.35
C LYS A 57 8.60 -5.25 -7.63
N SER A 58 9.01 -6.41 -8.11
CA SER A 58 8.39 -7.06 -9.29
C SER A 58 6.98 -7.58 -9.03
N SER A 59 6.62 -7.87 -7.77
CA SER A 59 5.31 -8.39 -7.39
C SER A 59 4.27 -7.30 -7.09
N LYS A 60 4.69 -6.02 -6.96
CA LYS A 60 3.82 -4.89 -6.60
C LYS A 60 3.51 -4.00 -7.81
N PHE A 61 2.27 -3.50 -7.87
CA PHE A 61 1.85 -2.47 -8.82
C PHE A 61 2.34 -1.10 -8.33
N LEU A 62 3.47 -0.65 -8.87
CA LEU A 62 4.13 0.61 -8.47
C LEU A 62 3.86 1.77 -9.44
N SER A 63 3.06 1.56 -10.47
CA SER A 63 2.72 2.61 -11.46
C SER A 63 1.49 3.44 -11.06
N LEU A 64 0.89 3.19 -9.91
CA LEU A 64 -0.18 4.06 -9.39
C LEU A 64 0.37 5.46 -9.16
N SER A 65 -0.29 6.48 -9.73
CA SER A 65 0.13 7.88 -9.61
C SER A 65 -0.55 8.57 -8.43
N GLY A 66 0.22 9.34 -7.66
CA GLY A 66 -0.33 10.20 -6.60
C GLY A 66 -1.28 11.26 -7.14
N LEU A 67 -1.03 11.77 -8.36
CA LEU A 67 -1.93 12.71 -9.05
C LEU A 67 -3.34 12.12 -9.23
N ALA A 68 -3.43 10.80 -9.50
CA ALA A 68 -4.73 10.13 -9.62
C ALA A 68 -5.57 10.30 -8.34
N GLY A 69 -4.96 10.14 -7.17
CA GLY A 69 -5.64 10.34 -5.88
C GLY A 69 -6.09 11.79 -5.67
N ILE A 70 -5.24 12.76 -6.02
CA ILE A 70 -5.57 14.19 -5.90
C ILE A 70 -6.78 14.54 -6.77
N PHE A 71 -6.77 14.11 -8.04
CA PHE A 71 -7.88 14.40 -8.97
C PHE A 71 -9.16 13.66 -8.56
N ALA A 72 -9.07 12.39 -8.16
CA ALA A 72 -10.23 11.63 -7.68
C ALA A 72 -10.86 12.30 -6.46
N GLY A 73 -10.04 12.73 -5.48
CA GLY A 73 -10.51 13.44 -4.30
C GLY A 73 -11.15 14.80 -4.63
N SER A 74 -10.56 15.54 -5.59
CA SER A 74 -11.13 16.82 -6.03
C SER A 74 -12.50 16.63 -6.72
N MET A 75 -12.64 15.59 -7.57
CA MET A 75 -13.93 15.25 -8.19
C MET A 75 -14.96 14.83 -7.14
N ALA A 76 -14.56 14.05 -6.13
CA ALA A 76 -15.45 13.66 -5.04
C ALA A 76 -15.95 14.86 -4.22
N ILE A 77 -15.09 15.84 -3.94
CA ILE A 77 -15.50 17.09 -3.25
C ILE A 77 -16.48 17.89 -4.13
N ALA A 78 -16.21 17.99 -5.43
CA ALA A 78 -17.09 18.72 -6.35
C ALA A 78 -18.48 18.06 -6.43
N GLY A 79 -18.55 16.72 -6.58
CA GLY A 79 -19.81 15.98 -6.58
C GLY A 79 -20.55 16.09 -5.24
N ALA A 80 -19.83 15.94 -4.13
CA ALA A 80 -20.44 16.11 -2.80
C ALA A 80 -21.00 17.52 -2.59
N ALA A 81 -20.31 18.56 -3.08
CA ALA A 81 -20.83 19.93 -3.03
C ALA A 81 -22.10 20.09 -3.88
N PHE A 82 -22.11 19.52 -5.09
CA PHE A 82 -23.31 19.50 -5.94
C PHE A 82 -24.47 18.78 -5.21
N ALA A 83 -24.25 17.58 -4.69
CA ALA A 83 -25.25 16.82 -3.96
C ALA A 83 -25.77 17.59 -2.73
N TYR A 84 -24.89 18.25 -1.98
CA TYR A 84 -25.29 19.06 -0.83
C TYR A 84 -26.22 20.22 -1.22
N PHE A 85 -25.87 21.02 -2.23
CA PHE A 85 -26.70 22.13 -2.69
C PHE A 85 -28.00 21.63 -3.31
N TYR A 86 -27.98 20.51 -4.02
CA TYR A 86 -29.16 19.89 -4.58
C TYR A 86 -30.15 19.44 -3.49
N LEU A 87 -29.65 18.78 -2.43
CA LEU A 87 -30.46 18.33 -1.29
C LEU A 87 -31.05 19.50 -0.48
N LEU A 88 -30.31 20.63 -0.36
CA LEU A 88 -30.87 21.84 0.28
C LEU A 88 -32.07 22.38 -0.46
N GLN A 89 -32.10 22.29 -1.78
CA GLN A 89 -33.22 22.76 -2.61
C GLN A 89 -34.34 21.73 -2.72
N ASN A 90 -34.01 20.43 -2.58
CA ASN A 90 -34.93 19.31 -2.73
C ASN A 90 -34.83 18.34 -1.55
N PRO A 91 -35.36 18.70 -0.36
CA PRO A 91 -35.19 17.87 0.85
C PRO A 91 -35.76 16.44 0.73
N ALA A 92 -36.74 16.23 -0.16
CA ALA A 92 -37.35 14.94 -0.43
C ALA A 92 -36.56 14.09 -1.45
N ALA A 93 -35.45 14.57 -1.98
CA ALA A 93 -34.67 13.87 -3.03
C ALA A 93 -34.10 12.50 -2.59
N THR A 94 -34.00 12.23 -1.29
CA THR A 94 -33.59 10.95 -0.73
C THR A 94 -34.76 9.98 -0.51
N ASP A 95 -36.00 10.46 -0.64
CA ASP A 95 -37.17 9.61 -0.51
C ASP A 95 -37.37 8.80 -1.79
N PHE A 96 -37.57 7.49 -1.63
CA PHE A 96 -37.80 6.56 -2.73
C PHE A 96 -39.03 6.90 -3.58
N ASN A 97 -40.00 7.62 -3.04
CA ASN A 97 -41.17 8.08 -3.79
C ASN A 97 -40.85 9.20 -4.80
N HIS A 98 -39.65 9.80 -4.73
CA HIS A 98 -39.18 10.88 -5.61
C HIS A 98 -38.07 10.36 -6.54
N TRP A 99 -38.43 9.43 -7.41
CA TRP A 99 -37.46 8.78 -8.33
C TRP A 99 -36.63 9.74 -9.17
N GLN A 100 -37.20 10.85 -9.61
CA GLN A 100 -36.51 11.80 -10.49
C GLN A 100 -35.33 12.44 -9.76
N GLU A 101 -35.54 12.86 -8.53
CA GLU A 101 -34.54 13.49 -7.68
C GLU A 101 -33.44 12.48 -7.29
N LEU A 102 -33.83 11.26 -6.96
CA LEU A 102 -32.89 10.17 -6.65
C LEU A 102 -31.98 9.83 -7.84
N ILE A 103 -32.54 9.80 -9.06
CA ILE A 103 -31.79 9.54 -10.30
C ILE A 103 -30.70 10.62 -10.50
N ILE A 104 -30.97 11.89 -10.16
CA ILE A 104 -29.98 12.96 -10.30
C ILE A 104 -28.79 12.73 -9.36
N LEU A 105 -29.02 12.35 -8.09
CA LEU A 105 -27.97 12.04 -7.14
C LEU A 105 -27.15 10.80 -7.55
N VAL A 106 -27.83 9.77 -8.07
CA VAL A 106 -27.16 8.56 -8.60
C VAL A 106 -26.34 8.90 -9.84
N ALA A 107 -26.85 9.77 -10.72
CA ALA A 107 -26.14 10.21 -11.91
C ALA A 107 -24.88 11.01 -11.54
N ASP A 108 -24.97 11.93 -10.56
CA ASP A 108 -23.82 12.65 -10.03
C ASP A 108 -22.75 11.68 -9.50
N ALA A 109 -23.13 10.71 -8.66
CA ALA A 109 -22.21 9.71 -8.12
C ALA A 109 -21.54 8.89 -9.24
N LEU A 110 -22.26 8.51 -10.30
CA LEU A 110 -21.72 7.80 -11.46
C LEU A 110 -20.76 8.66 -12.29
N ILE A 111 -21.05 9.94 -12.44
CA ILE A 111 -20.16 10.90 -13.12
C ILE A 111 -18.85 11.05 -12.34
N VAL A 112 -18.94 11.27 -11.03
CA VAL A 112 -17.77 11.34 -10.15
C VAL A 112 -16.92 10.06 -10.24
N LEU A 113 -17.56 8.90 -10.17
CA LEU A 113 -16.89 7.60 -10.26
C LEU A 113 -16.18 7.41 -11.62
N THR A 114 -16.87 7.67 -12.73
CA THR A 114 -16.31 7.48 -14.06
C THR A 114 -15.16 8.43 -14.37
N LEU A 115 -15.27 9.70 -13.97
CA LEU A 115 -14.20 10.68 -14.10
C LEU A 115 -13.00 10.30 -13.22
N SER A 116 -13.23 9.90 -11.96
CA SER A 116 -12.17 9.46 -11.06
C SER A 116 -11.40 8.27 -11.58
N ILE A 117 -12.09 7.25 -12.12
CA ILE A 117 -11.47 6.08 -12.75
C ILE A 117 -10.71 6.50 -14.02
N GLY A 118 -11.29 7.35 -14.85
CA GLY A 118 -10.65 7.85 -16.08
C GLY A 118 -9.34 8.57 -15.78
N PHE A 119 -9.32 9.49 -14.82
CA PHE A 119 -8.10 10.17 -14.38
C PHE A 119 -7.10 9.20 -13.74
N ALA A 120 -7.57 8.22 -12.94
CA ALA A 120 -6.69 7.22 -12.33
C ALA A 120 -5.97 6.40 -13.41
N ILE A 121 -6.67 5.95 -14.44
CA ILE A 121 -6.08 5.21 -15.55
C ILE A 121 -5.11 6.10 -16.33
N TYR A 122 -5.51 7.33 -16.67
CA TYR A 122 -4.70 8.26 -17.44
C TYR A 122 -3.36 8.58 -16.74
N PHE A 123 -3.38 8.99 -15.46
CA PHE A 123 -2.15 9.35 -14.75
C PHE A 123 -1.28 8.13 -14.47
N SER A 124 -1.86 6.98 -14.16
CA SER A 124 -1.11 5.73 -13.95
C SER A 124 -0.48 5.25 -15.27
N TRP A 125 -1.18 5.35 -16.40
CA TRP A 125 -0.64 5.04 -17.71
C TRP A 125 0.52 5.98 -18.08
N ARG A 126 0.36 7.28 -17.87
CA ARG A 126 1.41 8.27 -18.11
C ARG A 126 2.66 7.98 -17.27
N LYS A 127 2.50 7.60 -16.00
CA LYS A 127 3.60 7.22 -15.11
C LYS A 127 4.27 5.92 -15.56
N ALA A 128 3.49 4.89 -15.91
CA ALA A 128 4.01 3.63 -16.43
C ALA A 128 4.83 3.83 -17.70
N ARG A 129 4.33 4.65 -18.64
CA ARG A 129 5.03 5.00 -19.89
C ARG A 129 6.37 5.70 -19.64
N LYS A 130 6.43 6.66 -18.70
CA LYS A 130 7.68 7.33 -18.31
C LYS A 130 8.72 6.35 -17.74
N ARG A 131 8.30 5.26 -17.16
CA ARG A 131 9.17 4.21 -16.57
C ARG A 131 9.41 3.03 -17.51
N ASN A 132 9.02 3.12 -18.79
CA ASN A 132 9.07 2.03 -19.76
C ASN A 132 8.42 0.72 -19.25
N GLN A 133 7.34 0.84 -18.48
CA GLN A 133 6.60 -0.29 -17.93
C GLN A 133 5.21 -0.40 -18.56
N LYS A 134 4.73 -1.65 -18.70
CA LYS A 134 3.34 -1.87 -19.11
C LYS A 134 2.41 -1.58 -17.94
N LEU A 135 1.34 -0.80 -18.16
CA LEU A 135 0.32 -0.53 -17.13
C LEU A 135 -0.37 -1.83 -16.68
N PHE A 136 -0.82 -2.64 -17.65
CA PHE A 136 -1.48 -3.91 -17.38
C PHE A 136 -0.43 -5.03 -17.30
N ASN A 137 0.00 -5.34 -16.10
CA ASN A 137 0.85 -6.45 -15.75
C ASN A 137 0.18 -7.34 -14.69
N LYS A 138 0.78 -8.49 -14.35
CA LYS A 138 0.20 -9.43 -13.37
C LYS A 138 -0.13 -8.78 -12.01
N PRO A 139 0.74 -7.93 -11.39
CA PRO A 139 0.40 -7.20 -10.17
C PRO A 139 -0.79 -6.25 -10.33
N THR A 140 -0.85 -5.50 -11.45
CA THR A 140 -1.97 -4.59 -11.73
C THR A 140 -3.30 -5.33 -11.79
N LEU A 141 -3.35 -6.45 -12.52
CA LEU A 141 -4.57 -7.27 -12.63
C LEU A 141 -5.00 -7.83 -11.27
N LYS A 142 -4.04 -8.28 -10.43
CA LYS A 142 -4.32 -8.72 -9.07
C LYS A 142 -4.88 -7.60 -8.21
N THR A 143 -4.29 -6.38 -8.30
CA THR A 143 -4.79 -5.19 -7.60
C THR A 143 -6.23 -4.88 -8.00
N ILE A 144 -6.51 -4.83 -9.31
CA ILE A 144 -7.85 -4.54 -9.84
C ILE A 144 -8.84 -5.60 -9.38
N TYR A 145 -8.53 -6.88 -9.50
CA TYR A 145 -9.43 -7.96 -9.09
C TYR A 145 -9.77 -7.90 -7.60
N ASN A 146 -8.75 -7.70 -6.74
CA ASN A 146 -8.94 -7.63 -5.29
C ASN A 146 -9.68 -6.36 -4.83
N LEU A 147 -9.60 -5.28 -5.62
CA LEU A 147 -10.38 -4.07 -5.41
C LEU A 147 -11.82 -4.25 -5.91
N ALA A 148 -11.99 -4.79 -7.11
CA ALA A 148 -13.28 -4.88 -7.77
C ALA A 148 -14.30 -5.75 -7.02
N LEU A 149 -13.86 -6.87 -6.42
CA LEU A 149 -14.77 -7.81 -5.75
C LEU A 149 -15.54 -7.14 -4.58
N PRO A 150 -14.90 -6.47 -3.60
CA PRO A 150 -15.63 -5.74 -2.57
C PRO A 150 -16.44 -4.57 -3.12
N LEU A 151 -15.93 -3.84 -4.13
CA LEU A 151 -16.66 -2.74 -4.74
C LEU A 151 -17.97 -3.20 -5.41
N MET A 152 -17.92 -4.30 -6.13
CA MET A 152 -19.12 -4.89 -6.74
C MET A 152 -20.15 -5.30 -5.68
N ALA A 153 -19.69 -5.97 -4.61
CA ALA A 153 -20.56 -6.36 -3.51
C ALA A 153 -21.20 -5.13 -2.83
N GLY A 154 -20.38 -4.10 -2.53
CA GLY A 154 -20.86 -2.84 -1.96
C GLY A 154 -21.79 -2.08 -2.89
N GLY A 155 -21.51 -2.05 -4.19
CA GLY A 155 -22.38 -1.42 -5.19
C GLY A 155 -23.74 -2.09 -5.28
N ILE A 156 -23.77 -3.42 -5.35
CA ILE A 156 -25.03 -4.18 -5.35
C ILE A 156 -25.78 -3.93 -4.04
N PHE A 157 -25.11 -3.96 -2.90
CA PHE A 157 -25.74 -3.71 -1.61
C PHE A 157 -26.29 -2.29 -1.51
N SER A 158 -25.57 -1.28 -2.04
CA SER A 158 -26.05 0.11 -2.13
C SER A 158 -27.34 0.22 -2.96
N ILE A 159 -27.43 -0.49 -4.09
CA ILE A 159 -28.65 -0.53 -4.90
C ILE A 159 -29.80 -1.13 -4.09
N VAL A 160 -29.56 -2.23 -3.36
CA VAL A 160 -30.61 -2.84 -2.51
C VAL A 160 -31.07 -1.86 -1.43
N CYS A 161 -30.17 -1.09 -0.80
CA CYS A 161 -30.51 -0.07 0.19
C CYS A 161 -31.37 1.03 -0.45
N LEU A 162 -31.02 1.52 -1.63
CA LEU A 162 -31.78 2.52 -2.36
C LEU A 162 -33.19 2.03 -2.68
N VAL A 163 -33.33 0.80 -3.22
CA VAL A 163 -34.64 0.21 -3.56
C VAL A 163 -35.51 0.03 -2.31
N ARG A 164 -34.90 -0.16 -1.13
CA ARG A 164 -35.61 -0.25 0.16
C ARG A 164 -35.88 1.10 0.82
N GLY A 165 -35.57 2.22 0.16
CA GLY A 165 -35.76 3.56 0.73
C GLY A 165 -34.75 3.91 1.84
N GLN A 166 -33.61 3.22 1.91
CA GLN A 166 -32.58 3.42 2.92
C GLN A 166 -31.38 4.20 2.34
N ALA A 167 -31.63 5.32 1.68
CA ALA A 167 -30.61 6.11 1.01
C ALA A 167 -29.53 6.63 1.98
N GLU A 168 -29.89 6.90 3.23
CA GLU A 168 -28.99 7.39 4.28
C GLU A 168 -27.84 6.46 4.61
N ILE A 169 -27.99 5.14 4.38
CA ILE A 169 -26.96 4.13 4.66
C ILE A 169 -25.96 4.00 3.51
N VAL A 170 -26.27 4.49 2.32
CA VAL A 170 -25.45 4.29 1.10
C VAL A 170 -24.04 4.88 1.26
N ALA A 171 -23.92 6.05 1.90
CA ALA A 171 -22.62 6.64 2.18
C ALA A 171 -21.74 5.72 3.04
N SER A 172 -22.31 5.13 4.08
CA SER A 172 -21.63 4.17 4.95
C SER A 172 -21.20 2.91 4.19
N VAL A 173 -22.12 2.30 3.45
CA VAL A 173 -21.87 1.09 2.66
C VAL A 173 -20.75 1.31 1.66
N THR A 174 -20.80 2.39 0.88
CA THR A 174 -19.78 2.70 -0.11
C THR A 174 -18.40 2.90 0.50
N LEU A 175 -18.29 3.61 1.63
CA LEU A 175 -17.05 3.81 2.37
C LEU A 175 -16.47 2.50 2.90
N ILE A 176 -17.29 1.67 3.56
CA ILE A 176 -16.85 0.40 4.15
C ILE A 176 -16.33 -0.55 3.07
N PHE A 177 -17.13 -0.80 2.04
CA PHE A 177 -16.76 -1.74 0.99
C PHE A 177 -15.58 -1.27 0.15
N TYR A 178 -15.48 0.04 -0.09
CA TYR A 178 -14.30 0.61 -0.74
C TYR A 178 -13.06 0.46 0.14
N GLY A 179 -13.16 0.75 1.44
CA GLY A 179 -12.07 0.57 2.38
C GLY A 179 -11.59 -0.88 2.46
N LEU A 180 -12.50 -1.86 2.52
CA LEU A 180 -12.18 -3.30 2.46
C LEU A 180 -11.49 -3.66 1.13
N GLY A 181 -11.95 -3.08 0.02
CA GLY A 181 -11.30 -3.23 -1.28
C GLY A 181 -9.87 -2.72 -1.30
N LEU A 182 -9.63 -1.52 -0.75
CA LEU A 182 -8.28 -0.95 -0.64
C LEU A 182 -7.36 -1.79 0.26
N ILE A 183 -7.83 -2.25 1.42
CA ILE A 183 -7.07 -3.13 2.32
C ILE A 183 -6.66 -4.42 1.58
N ASN A 184 -7.57 -5.01 0.82
CA ASN A 184 -7.29 -6.23 0.08
C ASN A 184 -6.32 -5.99 -1.10
N ALA A 185 -6.51 -4.91 -1.85
CA ALA A 185 -5.66 -4.52 -2.97
C ALA A 185 -4.25 -4.06 -2.55
N SER A 186 -4.09 -3.52 -1.32
CA SER A 186 -2.82 -3.00 -0.81
C SER A 186 -1.70 -4.03 -0.76
N LYS A 187 -2.02 -5.31 -0.69
CA LYS A 187 -1.05 -6.42 -0.76
C LYS A 187 -0.24 -6.42 -2.05
N TYR A 188 -0.78 -5.83 -3.11
CA TYR A 188 -0.19 -5.80 -4.46
C TYR A 188 0.22 -4.40 -4.91
N THR A 189 0.15 -3.39 -4.02
CA THR A 189 0.51 -2.01 -4.33
C THR A 189 1.23 -1.34 -3.15
N PHE A 190 1.12 -0.01 -3.01
CA PHE A 190 1.76 0.76 -1.94
C PHE A 190 1.12 0.49 -0.57
N GLU A 191 1.94 0.47 0.48
CA GLU A 191 1.48 0.25 1.86
C GLU A 191 0.55 1.36 2.35
N GLU A 192 0.72 2.58 1.86
CA GLU A 192 -0.11 3.73 2.18
C GLU A 192 -1.60 3.47 1.84
N ILE A 193 -1.86 2.66 0.80
CA ILE A 193 -3.23 2.28 0.41
C ILE A 193 -3.91 1.44 1.49
N HIS A 194 -3.16 0.66 2.26
CA HIS A 194 -3.69 -0.09 3.41
C HIS A 194 -4.26 0.85 4.48
N TYR A 195 -3.49 1.87 4.85
CA TYR A 195 -3.91 2.84 5.87
C TYR A 195 -5.09 3.68 5.38
N LEU A 196 -5.11 4.08 4.10
CA LEU A 196 -6.27 4.73 3.49
C LEU A 196 -7.50 3.84 3.61
N GLY A 197 -7.36 2.54 3.32
CA GLY A 197 -8.45 1.57 3.43
C GLY A 197 -9.01 1.46 4.84
N ILE A 198 -8.15 1.38 5.87
CA ILE A 198 -8.58 1.37 7.27
C ILE A 198 -9.35 2.65 7.60
N LEU A 199 -8.84 3.81 7.20
CA LEU A 199 -9.49 5.10 7.46
C LEU A 199 -10.87 5.17 6.79
N GLN A 200 -11.01 4.66 5.57
CA GLN A 200 -12.31 4.57 4.89
C GLN A 200 -13.31 3.70 5.66
N VAL A 201 -12.87 2.53 6.16
CA VAL A 201 -13.74 1.67 6.97
C VAL A 201 -14.19 2.38 8.24
N VAL A 202 -13.26 3.07 8.94
CA VAL A 202 -13.60 3.83 10.16
C VAL A 202 -14.60 4.95 9.86
N LEU A 203 -14.38 5.73 8.80
CA LEU A 203 -15.31 6.79 8.38
C LEU A 203 -16.67 6.22 7.98
N GLY A 204 -16.69 5.07 7.32
CA GLY A 204 -17.92 4.37 6.96
C GLY A 204 -18.71 3.88 8.17
N LEU A 205 -18.02 3.36 9.20
CA LEU A 205 -18.67 2.97 10.46
C LEU A 205 -19.22 4.20 11.21
N LEU A 206 -18.49 5.31 11.21
CA LEU A 206 -18.98 6.58 11.79
C LEU A 206 -20.21 7.09 11.01
N ALA A 207 -20.21 7.00 9.69
CA ALA A 207 -21.36 7.34 8.86
C ALA A 207 -22.59 6.46 9.16
N ALA A 208 -22.38 5.17 9.52
CA ALA A 208 -23.48 4.30 9.95
C ALA A 208 -24.06 4.69 11.31
N ILE A 209 -23.20 5.15 12.24
CA ILE A 209 -23.64 5.62 13.57
C ILE A 209 -24.36 6.99 13.46
N PHE A 210 -23.92 7.85 12.54
CA PHE A 210 -24.44 9.21 12.35
C PHE A 210 -24.98 9.39 10.92
N PRO A 211 -26.10 8.75 10.54
CA PRO A 211 -26.60 8.73 9.16
C PRO A 211 -26.94 10.12 8.61
N CYS A 212 -27.41 11.05 9.45
CA CYS A 212 -27.65 12.44 9.06
C CYS A 212 -26.41 13.16 8.53
N ASN A 213 -25.20 12.70 8.88
CA ASN A 213 -23.92 13.26 8.46
C ASN A 213 -23.24 12.37 7.39
N GLY A 214 -23.96 11.45 6.76
CA GLY A 214 -23.41 10.49 5.79
C GLY A 214 -22.62 11.16 4.67
N LEU A 215 -23.16 12.22 4.07
CA LEU A 215 -22.49 12.97 3.00
C LEU A 215 -21.19 13.65 3.48
N LEU A 216 -21.15 14.12 4.71
CA LEU A 216 -19.94 14.71 5.30
C LEU A 216 -18.82 13.65 5.44
N PHE A 217 -19.13 12.48 6.02
CA PHE A 217 -18.15 11.39 6.14
C PHE A 217 -17.71 10.88 4.77
N TRP A 218 -18.63 10.82 3.81
CA TRP A 218 -18.34 10.46 2.43
C TRP A 218 -17.36 11.44 1.78
N THR A 219 -17.59 12.74 1.96
CA THR A 219 -16.72 13.82 1.47
C THR A 219 -15.33 13.76 2.12
N LEU A 220 -15.26 13.51 3.43
CA LEU A 220 -13.99 13.32 4.14
C LEU A 220 -13.24 12.11 3.59
N GLY A 221 -13.90 10.98 3.40
CA GLY A 221 -13.27 9.73 2.92
C GLY A 221 -12.85 9.83 1.47
N PHE A 222 -13.79 10.00 0.55
CA PHE A 222 -13.49 10.03 -0.89
C PHE A 222 -12.86 11.34 -1.35
N GLY A 223 -13.11 12.46 -0.66
CA GLY A 223 -12.54 13.76 -1.00
C GLY A 223 -11.19 13.98 -0.31
N LEU A 224 -11.26 14.43 0.94
CA LEU A 224 -10.07 14.90 1.67
C LEU A 224 -8.98 13.83 1.84
N CYS A 225 -9.37 12.62 2.26
CA CYS A 225 -8.41 11.54 2.45
C CYS A 225 -7.70 11.17 1.15
N HIS A 226 -8.40 11.13 0.01
CA HIS A 226 -7.78 10.84 -1.28
C HIS A 226 -6.80 11.94 -1.72
N ILE A 227 -7.10 13.22 -1.46
CA ILE A 227 -6.16 14.31 -1.73
C ILE A 227 -4.91 14.17 -0.87
N ILE A 228 -5.07 13.95 0.44
CA ILE A 228 -3.92 13.80 1.37
C ILE A 228 -3.04 12.62 0.95
N TYR A 229 -3.63 11.44 0.74
CA TYR A 229 -2.87 10.26 0.31
C TYR A 229 -2.29 10.42 -1.09
N GLY A 230 -3.02 11.07 -1.99
CA GLY A 230 -2.51 11.43 -3.31
C GLY A 230 -1.26 12.31 -3.23
N LEU A 231 -1.25 13.32 -2.37
CA LEU A 231 -0.08 14.17 -2.12
C LEU A 231 1.09 13.41 -1.51
N ILE A 232 0.83 12.51 -0.56
CA ILE A 232 1.87 11.65 0.05
C ILE A 232 2.51 10.76 -1.03
N LEU A 233 1.70 10.07 -1.83
CA LEU A 233 2.18 9.21 -2.92
C LEU A 233 2.92 10.01 -3.99
N TYR A 234 2.44 11.20 -4.34
CA TYR A 234 3.08 12.07 -5.30
C TYR A 234 4.48 12.50 -4.84
N LYS A 235 4.60 12.98 -3.60
CA LYS A 235 5.90 13.39 -3.04
C LYS A 235 6.87 12.20 -2.92
N LYS A 236 6.38 11.04 -2.49
CA LYS A 236 7.23 9.88 -2.20
C LYS A 236 7.65 9.10 -3.44
N TYR A 237 6.79 9.03 -4.48
CA TYR A 237 6.96 8.11 -5.60
C TYR A 237 6.90 8.73 -6.99
N ASP A 238 6.38 9.96 -7.16
CA ASP A 238 6.23 10.59 -8.47
C ASP A 238 7.31 11.63 -8.74
N LEU A 239 7.84 12.30 -7.70
CA LEU A 239 8.93 13.29 -7.80
C LEU A 239 10.33 12.66 -7.85
N LYS A 240 10.45 11.36 -7.62
CA LYS A 240 11.68 10.57 -7.78
C LYS A 240 11.68 9.90 -9.14
#